data_64acf79e497a75297b5b578e0d2f57c5
#
_entry.id   64acf79e497a75297b5b578e0d2f57c5
#
_cell.length_a   1.000
_cell.length_b   1.000
_cell.length_c   1.000
_cell.angle_alpha   90.00
_cell.angle_beta   90.00
_cell.angle_gamma   90.00
#
_symmetry.space_group_name_H-M   'P 1'
#
loop_
_entity.id
_entity.type
_entity.pdbx_description
1 polymer ?
#
loop_
_entity_poly.entity_id
_entity_poly.type
_entity_poly.pdbx_seq_one_letter_code
_entity_poly.pdbx_strand_id
1 'polypeptide(L)'
;MAFTLGNSYCFDDVLMEPLFSSISTRSSISLETNIATNGRSLILKTPLISSPMDTVTETQMAIKMALCGGIGIIHRYMSIHEQVAQVEKVKRFLQYIIRNPYRVLPTTTYNELQELVLQNGVSTYCVVDSFESNNFLGILTKRDIDAMMEDQQPAINKNVSQYMSSYSQPNFQAVIATNTEVDNNATDLINTTKKYMLEHRIEKIPILDSTNKSCLLGLITLKNIRHLENNHSRACIDSTGALCVGASIGIVGDYMERLDALVKAKVDMVCIDVANGYNENVANAISKIRTKYPALVIMAGNVCNKTGYEYLANPLLDIDCVRVGIGNGSICTTRLETGIGKGQFSAVLECFQTKVNKGLQTHIICDGGSLGKTGNKVKALASGANAIMLGRTLSSTEESPGNVIFRNGKRFKYIRGMASTMANLSKQEKTVNSNKKLKLDIASEGVDGEQELSGSVADLIEQINAGLKSGFSYLGASNLEEVHKKGKNGEICFNITTSIGLSETGIRVRTY
;
A
#
# COMPACT_ATOMS: atom_id res chain seq x y z
N MET A 1 44.06 10.88 -6.13
CA MET A 1 43.67 9.53 -6.61
C MET A 1 42.45 9.66 -7.49
N ALA A 2 42.47 9.12 -8.68
CA ALA A 2 41.36 9.27 -9.64
C ALA A 2 40.20 8.25 -9.39
N PHE A 3 40.48 7.08 -8.81
CA PHE A 3 39.49 6.02 -8.63
C PHE A 3 39.59 5.40 -7.23
N THR A 4 38.43 4.94 -6.69
CA THR A 4 38.35 4.18 -5.45
C THR A 4 37.76 2.80 -5.74
N LEU A 5 38.34 1.74 -5.19
CA LEU A 5 37.83 0.39 -5.23
C LEU A 5 37.33 0.02 -3.83
N GLY A 6 36.14 -0.57 -3.73
CA GLY A 6 35.54 -1.00 -2.47
C GLY A 6 34.76 -2.29 -2.62
N ASN A 7 34.52 -2.97 -1.49
CA ASN A 7 33.66 -4.16 -1.45
C ASN A 7 32.17 -3.79 -1.45
N SER A 8 31.36 -4.62 -2.07
CA SER A 8 29.91 -4.42 -2.17
C SER A 8 29.17 -5.75 -1.97
N TYR A 9 28.54 -5.91 -0.81
CA TYR A 9 27.92 -7.17 -0.38
C TYR A 9 26.38 -7.13 -0.54
N CYS A 10 25.81 -8.27 -0.93
CA CYS A 10 24.39 -8.56 -0.90
C CYS A 10 24.02 -9.22 0.45
N PHE A 11 22.71 -9.38 0.72
CA PHE A 11 22.28 -10.05 1.94
C PHE A 11 22.66 -11.54 2.00
N ASP A 12 22.82 -12.19 0.86
CA ASP A 12 23.27 -13.60 0.83
C ASP A 12 24.75 -13.76 1.17
N ASP A 13 25.56 -12.69 1.11
CA ASP A 13 26.99 -12.75 1.40
C ASP A 13 27.31 -12.67 2.91
N VAL A 14 26.33 -12.40 3.76
CA VAL A 14 26.56 -12.18 5.20
C VAL A 14 25.61 -12.99 6.08
N LEU A 15 26.09 -13.35 7.27
CA LEU A 15 25.28 -13.91 8.35
C LEU A 15 25.49 -13.08 9.63
N MET A 16 24.50 -13.10 10.51
CA MET A 16 24.60 -12.46 11.84
C MET A 16 24.86 -13.52 12.91
N GLU A 17 25.68 -13.16 13.91
CA GLU A 17 25.83 -13.96 15.10
C GLU A 17 24.66 -13.78 16.06
N PRO A 18 24.22 -14.84 16.78
CA PRO A 18 23.21 -14.69 17.81
C PRO A 18 23.78 -13.92 19.00
N LEU A 19 22.95 -13.10 19.64
CA LEU A 19 23.27 -12.37 20.85
C LEU A 19 22.58 -13.00 22.06
N PHE A 20 23.01 -12.62 23.27
CA PHE A 20 22.29 -13.00 24.48
C PHE A 20 20.82 -12.53 24.40
N SER A 21 19.90 -13.43 24.74
CA SER A 21 18.46 -13.17 24.68
C SER A 21 17.79 -13.58 26.01
N SER A 22 17.04 -12.66 26.58
CA SER A 22 16.14 -12.90 27.71
C SER A 22 14.68 -13.07 27.27
N ILE A 23 14.42 -13.14 25.96
CA ILE A 23 13.06 -13.25 25.40
C ILE A 23 12.52 -14.66 25.63
N SER A 24 11.50 -14.79 26.45
CA SER A 24 10.86 -16.07 26.79
C SER A 24 9.92 -16.57 25.68
N THR A 25 9.27 -15.68 24.95
CA THR A 25 8.34 -16.04 23.87
C THR A 25 8.40 -15.05 22.72
N ARG A 26 8.37 -15.57 21.49
CA ARG A 26 8.36 -14.74 20.26
C ARG A 26 7.07 -13.93 20.11
N SER A 27 5.98 -14.30 20.79
CA SER A 27 4.72 -13.56 20.74
C SER A 27 4.83 -12.16 21.37
N SER A 28 5.76 -11.96 22.33
CA SER A 28 6.01 -10.68 22.99
C SER A 28 6.76 -9.67 22.10
N ILE A 29 7.32 -10.11 20.96
CA ILE A 29 8.09 -9.24 20.07
C ILE A 29 7.15 -8.39 19.22
N SER A 30 7.34 -7.06 19.29
CA SER A 30 6.66 -6.10 18.43
C SER A 30 7.44 -5.87 17.13
N LEU A 31 6.72 -5.88 16.00
CA LEU A 31 7.27 -5.50 14.69
C LEU A 31 6.84 -4.09 14.27
N GLU A 32 6.18 -3.37 15.19
CA GLU A 32 5.68 -2.03 14.92
C GLU A 32 6.84 -1.06 14.64
N THR A 33 6.63 -0.18 13.67
CA THR A 33 7.57 0.87 13.29
C THR A 33 6.83 2.13 12.85
N ASN A 34 7.28 3.30 13.30
CA ASN A 34 6.85 4.58 12.72
C ASN A 34 7.78 4.90 11.55
N ILE A 35 7.23 5.18 10.37
CA ILE A 35 8.00 5.56 9.18
C ILE A 35 7.88 7.04 8.84
N ALA A 36 7.32 7.85 9.74
CA ALA A 36 7.26 9.29 9.62
C ALA A 36 8.17 9.96 10.64
N THR A 37 8.59 11.20 10.36
CA THR A 37 9.53 11.98 11.17
C THR A 37 8.98 13.36 11.51
N ASN A 38 9.69 14.15 12.30
CA ASN A 38 9.43 15.57 12.56
C ASN A 38 7.98 15.86 13.04
N GLY A 39 7.48 15.05 13.98
CA GLY A 39 6.15 15.20 14.55
C GLY A 39 5.01 14.62 13.71
N ARG A 40 5.29 14.10 12.50
CA ARG A 40 4.34 13.33 11.72
C ARG A 40 4.30 11.88 12.21
N SER A 41 3.22 11.17 11.92
CA SER A 41 3.05 9.77 12.34
C SER A 41 2.45 8.93 11.22
N LEU A 42 3.10 7.80 10.91
CA LEU A 42 2.57 6.72 10.08
C LEU A 42 3.10 5.40 10.62
N ILE A 43 2.29 4.77 11.46
CA ILE A 43 2.68 3.58 12.22
C ILE A 43 2.28 2.33 11.46
N LEU A 44 3.28 1.55 11.06
CA LEU A 44 3.09 0.21 10.51
C LEU A 44 3.16 -0.81 11.65
N LYS A 45 2.22 -1.76 11.69
CA LYS A 45 2.22 -2.89 12.63
C LYS A 45 3.18 -4.01 12.22
N THR A 46 3.57 -4.02 10.94
CA THR A 46 4.66 -4.82 10.39
C THR A 46 5.49 -3.96 9.45
N PRO A 47 6.84 -4.05 9.45
CA PRO A 47 7.72 -3.17 8.69
C PRO A 47 7.76 -3.54 7.19
N LEU A 48 6.58 -3.74 6.57
CA LEU A 48 6.45 -4.20 5.19
C LEU A 48 5.66 -3.20 4.34
N ILE A 49 6.19 -2.91 3.17
CA ILE A 49 5.62 -1.98 2.18
C ILE A 49 5.52 -2.71 0.84
N SER A 50 4.39 -2.63 0.13
CA SER A 50 4.33 -3.14 -1.24
C SER A 50 4.78 -2.09 -2.26
N SER A 51 5.57 -2.54 -3.23
CA SER A 51 6.25 -1.70 -4.21
C SER A 51 5.26 -1.05 -5.20
N PRO A 52 5.50 0.20 -5.67
CA PRO A 52 4.65 0.89 -6.63
C PRO A 52 4.85 0.37 -8.07
N MET A 53 4.54 -0.89 -8.28
CA MET A 53 4.63 -1.57 -9.58
C MET A 53 3.24 -1.98 -10.05
N ASP A 54 2.99 -1.84 -11.34
CA ASP A 54 1.69 -2.12 -11.96
C ASP A 54 1.29 -3.61 -11.97
N THR A 55 2.23 -4.49 -11.64
CA THR A 55 2.00 -5.92 -11.41
C THR A 55 2.10 -6.32 -9.93
N VAL A 56 2.16 -5.33 -9.00
CA VAL A 56 2.28 -5.58 -7.56
C VAL A 56 1.18 -4.86 -6.77
N THR A 57 1.07 -3.53 -6.90
CA THR A 57 0.22 -2.75 -6.00
C THR A 57 -0.84 -1.93 -6.71
N GLU A 58 -2.05 -2.42 -6.65
CA GLU A 58 -3.29 -1.70 -6.86
C GLU A 58 -4.21 -1.85 -5.64
N THR A 59 -5.48 -1.47 -5.76
CA THR A 59 -6.45 -1.42 -4.65
C THR A 59 -6.47 -2.68 -3.78
N GLN A 60 -6.54 -3.88 -4.38
CA GLN A 60 -6.66 -5.15 -3.62
C GLN A 60 -5.42 -5.42 -2.77
N MET A 61 -4.24 -5.27 -3.37
CA MET A 61 -2.97 -5.39 -2.66
C MET A 61 -2.84 -4.34 -1.55
N ALA A 62 -3.17 -3.07 -1.83
CA ALA A 62 -3.07 -1.99 -0.85
C ALA A 62 -4.00 -2.23 0.36
N ILE A 63 -5.23 -2.66 0.12
CA ILE A 63 -6.19 -3.05 1.18
C ILE A 63 -5.60 -4.20 2.02
N LYS A 64 -5.13 -5.27 1.38
CA LYS A 64 -4.64 -6.45 2.09
C LYS A 64 -3.38 -6.16 2.89
N MET A 65 -2.45 -5.38 2.31
CA MET A 65 -1.25 -4.92 3.03
C MET A 65 -1.62 -4.14 4.29
N ALA A 66 -2.54 -3.17 4.18
CA ALA A 66 -2.96 -2.37 5.32
C ALA A 66 -3.69 -3.21 6.38
N LEU A 67 -4.57 -4.15 6.00
CA LEU A 67 -5.23 -5.09 6.91
C LEU A 67 -4.24 -5.99 7.67
N CYS A 68 -3.11 -6.31 7.04
CA CYS A 68 -2.03 -7.10 7.65
C CYS A 68 -1.00 -6.25 8.40
N GLY A 69 -1.25 -4.94 8.53
CA GLY A 69 -0.41 -4.03 9.31
C GLY A 69 0.75 -3.36 8.56
N GLY A 70 0.90 -3.63 7.26
CA GLY A 70 1.82 -2.92 6.37
C GLY A 70 1.16 -1.75 5.64
N ILE A 71 1.76 -1.31 4.53
CA ILE A 71 1.17 -0.28 3.65
C ILE A 71 1.43 -0.61 2.19
N GLY A 72 0.45 -0.36 1.31
CA GLY A 72 0.61 -0.46 -0.13
C GLY A 72 0.85 0.89 -0.80
N ILE A 73 1.80 0.95 -1.75
CA ILE A 73 2.05 2.14 -2.55
C ILE A 73 1.47 1.94 -3.95
N ILE A 74 0.36 2.60 -4.25
CA ILE A 74 -0.30 2.51 -5.57
C ILE A 74 0.58 3.15 -6.63
N HIS A 75 0.80 2.43 -7.74
CA HIS A 75 1.66 2.89 -8.83
C HIS A 75 1.07 4.06 -9.63
N ARG A 76 1.92 4.78 -10.37
CA ARG A 76 1.55 5.98 -11.16
C ARG A 76 1.37 5.73 -12.66
N TYR A 77 1.43 4.47 -13.13
CA TYR A 77 1.28 4.12 -14.55
C TYR A 77 -0.20 3.98 -14.93
N MET A 78 -0.95 5.01 -14.56
CA MET A 78 -2.37 5.17 -14.84
C MET A 78 -2.71 6.67 -14.83
N SER A 79 -3.90 7.03 -15.27
CA SER A 79 -4.37 8.42 -15.20
C SER A 79 -4.49 8.90 -13.75
N ILE A 80 -4.52 10.23 -13.54
CA ILE A 80 -4.76 10.81 -12.21
C ILE A 80 -6.07 10.29 -11.63
N HIS A 81 -7.13 10.31 -12.43
CA HIS A 81 -8.46 9.86 -12.03
C HIS A 81 -8.47 8.39 -11.56
N GLU A 82 -7.83 7.49 -12.30
CA GLU A 82 -7.75 6.07 -11.94
C GLU A 82 -6.97 5.87 -10.62
N GLN A 83 -5.83 6.56 -10.44
CA GLN A 83 -5.03 6.45 -9.22
C GLN A 83 -5.79 6.98 -8.00
N VAL A 84 -6.47 8.11 -8.14
CA VAL A 84 -7.34 8.69 -7.12
C VAL A 84 -8.47 7.72 -6.75
N ALA A 85 -9.17 7.17 -7.74
CA ALA A 85 -10.23 6.20 -7.50
C ALA A 85 -9.73 4.95 -6.74
N GLN A 86 -8.51 4.51 -7.00
CA GLN A 86 -7.91 3.41 -6.25
C GLN A 86 -7.62 3.79 -4.79
N VAL A 87 -7.04 4.97 -4.53
CA VAL A 87 -6.81 5.49 -3.17
C VAL A 87 -8.13 5.59 -2.42
N GLU A 88 -9.16 6.19 -3.02
CA GLU A 88 -10.47 6.32 -2.40
C GLU A 88 -11.11 4.96 -2.05
N LYS A 89 -10.96 3.95 -2.92
CA LYS A 89 -11.45 2.59 -2.64
C LYS A 89 -10.77 2.00 -1.39
N VAL A 90 -9.46 2.22 -1.21
CA VAL A 90 -8.74 1.78 0.00
C VAL A 90 -9.24 2.53 1.23
N LYS A 91 -9.33 3.86 1.16
CA LYS A 91 -9.79 4.70 2.28
C LYS A 91 -11.22 4.37 2.75
N ARG A 92 -12.09 3.95 1.82
CA ARG A 92 -13.48 3.57 2.14
C ARG A 92 -13.62 2.15 2.68
N PHE A 93 -12.60 1.31 2.56
CA PHE A 93 -12.74 -0.14 2.83
C PHE A 93 -13.06 -0.47 4.30
N LEU A 94 -12.48 0.28 5.26
CA LEU A 94 -12.66 0.07 6.70
C LEU A 94 -13.26 1.28 7.43
N GLN A 95 -14.11 2.06 6.79
CA GLN A 95 -14.86 3.08 7.54
C GLN A 95 -16.06 2.42 8.24
N TYR A 96 -16.22 2.65 9.56
CA TYR A 96 -17.46 2.30 10.25
C TYR A 96 -18.65 2.97 9.58
N ILE A 97 -18.49 4.26 9.29
CA ILE A 97 -19.48 5.09 8.61
C ILE A 97 -18.94 5.51 7.26
N ILE A 98 -19.54 5.00 6.20
CA ILE A 98 -19.23 5.42 4.83
C ILE A 98 -19.89 6.77 4.59
N ARG A 99 -19.15 7.88 4.71
CA ARG A 99 -19.67 9.25 4.59
C ARG A 99 -20.18 9.63 3.23
N ASN A 100 -19.54 9.14 2.18
CA ASN A 100 -19.94 9.35 0.81
C ASN A 100 -20.32 7.99 0.18
N PRO A 101 -21.47 7.42 0.58
CA PRO A 101 -21.94 6.19 -0.04
C PRO A 101 -22.16 6.42 -1.53
N TYR A 102 -22.04 5.37 -2.33
CA TYR A 102 -22.40 5.47 -3.74
C TYR A 102 -23.88 5.83 -3.86
N ARG A 103 -24.17 6.82 -4.70
CA ARG A 103 -25.52 7.36 -4.88
C ARG A 103 -25.98 7.19 -6.31
N VAL A 104 -27.28 7.02 -6.48
CA VAL A 104 -27.97 6.98 -7.78
C VAL A 104 -29.26 7.79 -7.69
N LEU A 105 -29.80 8.18 -8.83
CA LEU A 105 -31.08 8.87 -8.92
C LEU A 105 -32.22 7.84 -9.08
N PRO A 106 -33.46 8.19 -8.70
CA PRO A 106 -34.62 7.33 -8.90
C PRO A 106 -34.84 6.96 -10.37
N THR A 107 -34.42 7.84 -11.27
CA THR A 107 -34.52 7.69 -12.73
C THR A 107 -33.42 6.87 -13.37
N THR A 108 -32.35 6.52 -12.60
CA THR A 108 -31.25 5.69 -13.11
C THR A 108 -31.80 4.38 -13.68
N THR A 109 -31.45 4.08 -14.91
CA THR A 109 -31.88 2.87 -15.62
C THR A 109 -31.03 1.66 -15.20
N TYR A 110 -31.52 0.46 -15.50
CA TYR A 110 -30.82 -0.78 -15.24
C TYR A 110 -29.45 -0.84 -15.94
N ASN A 111 -29.36 -0.37 -17.20
CA ASN A 111 -28.09 -0.38 -17.94
C ASN A 111 -27.04 0.54 -17.31
N GLU A 112 -27.42 1.78 -16.96
CA GLU A 112 -26.56 2.72 -16.25
C GLU A 112 -26.10 2.16 -14.89
N LEU A 113 -27.02 1.50 -14.17
CA LEU A 113 -26.69 0.86 -12.90
C LEU A 113 -25.70 -0.28 -13.06
N GLN A 114 -25.80 -1.11 -14.10
CA GLN A 114 -24.82 -2.17 -14.39
C GLN A 114 -23.42 -1.60 -14.66
N GLU A 115 -23.32 -0.53 -15.43
CA GLU A 115 -22.04 0.16 -15.66
C GLU A 115 -21.44 0.66 -14.33
N LEU A 116 -22.27 1.28 -13.48
CA LEU A 116 -21.83 1.74 -12.16
C LEU A 116 -21.38 0.58 -11.26
N VAL A 117 -22.05 -0.56 -11.30
CA VAL A 117 -21.66 -1.77 -10.54
C VAL A 117 -20.32 -2.30 -11.03
N LEU A 118 -20.08 -2.34 -12.33
CA LEU A 118 -18.81 -2.77 -12.92
C LEU A 118 -17.67 -1.81 -12.58
N GLN A 119 -17.90 -0.49 -12.70
CA GLN A 119 -16.89 0.53 -12.40
C GLN A 119 -16.52 0.59 -10.92
N ASN A 120 -17.53 0.54 -10.04
CA ASN A 120 -17.34 0.74 -8.60
C ASN A 120 -17.05 -0.56 -7.84
N GLY A 121 -17.41 -1.72 -8.40
CA GLY A 121 -17.27 -3.02 -7.73
C GLY A 121 -18.18 -3.17 -6.50
N VAL A 122 -19.28 -2.43 -6.43
CA VAL A 122 -20.27 -2.48 -5.33
C VAL A 122 -21.67 -2.74 -5.84
N SER A 123 -22.48 -3.36 -4.98
CA SER A 123 -23.89 -3.69 -5.27
C SER A 123 -24.85 -3.04 -4.28
N THR A 124 -24.50 -1.86 -3.76
CA THR A 124 -25.37 -1.09 -2.86
C THR A 124 -25.24 0.38 -3.15
N TYR A 125 -26.37 1.02 -3.36
CA TYR A 125 -26.48 2.44 -3.68
C TYR A 125 -27.54 3.10 -2.80
N CYS A 126 -27.24 4.29 -2.29
CA CYS A 126 -28.25 5.16 -1.71
C CYS A 126 -28.96 5.91 -2.83
N VAL A 127 -30.28 5.91 -2.80
CA VAL A 127 -31.08 6.65 -3.77
C VAL A 127 -31.37 8.01 -3.21
N VAL A 128 -31.03 9.07 -3.97
CA VAL A 128 -31.21 10.48 -3.58
C VAL A 128 -32.01 11.21 -4.66
N ASP A 129 -32.70 12.26 -4.26
CA ASP A 129 -33.50 13.08 -5.17
C ASP A 129 -32.64 13.83 -6.18
N SER A 130 -31.49 14.35 -5.72
CA SER A 130 -30.45 14.94 -6.57
C SER A 130 -29.07 14.79 -5.90
N PHE A 131 -27.99 14.91 -6.66
CA PHE A 131 -26.65 14.87 -6.10
C PHE A 131 -26.28 16.13 -5.30
N GLU A 132 -27.03 17.20 -5.48
CA GLU A 132 -26.81 18.50 -4.83
C GLU A 132 -27.52 18.58 -3.47
N SER A 133 -28.82 18.28 -3.42
CA SER A 133 -29.63 18.34 -2.19
C SER A 133 -29.35 17.17 -1.25
N ASN A 134 -28.92 16.03 -1.81
CA ASN A 134 -28.62 14.81 -1.09
C ASN A 134 -29.76 14.29 -0.20
N ASN A 135 -31.03 14.59 -0.56
CA ASN A 135 -32.17 14.06 0.17
C ASN A 135 -32.35 12.58 -0.14
N PHE A 136 -32.33 11.77 0.90
CA PHE A 136 -32.42 10.32 0.86
C PHE A 136 -33.84 9.87 0.54
N LEU A 137 -34.00 9.06 -0.49
CA LEU A 137 -35.29 8.49 -0.91
C LEU A 137 -35.40 7.00 -0.63
N GLY A 138 -34.25 6.30 -0.55
CA GLY A 138 -34.24 4.86 -0.33
C GLY A 138 -32.85 4.23 -0.54
N ILE A 139 -32.82 2.92 -0.43
CA ILE A 139 -31.60 2.12 -0.65
C ILE A 139 -31.87 1.04 -1.70
N LEU A 140 -30.86 0.81 -2.55
CA LEU A 140 -30.82 -0.27 -3.50
C LEU A 140 -29.72 -1.25 -3.06
N THR A 141 -30.07 -2.49 -2.88
CA THR A 141 -29.14 -3.57 -2.45
C THR A 141 -28.90 -4.57 -3.59
N LYS A 142 -28.00 -5.52 -3.39
CA LYS A 142 -27.75 -6.59 -4.36
C LYS A 142 -29.05 -7.35 -4.70
N ARG A 143 -29.89 -7.63 -3.71
CA ARG A 143 -31.17 -8.33 -3.91
C ARG A 143 -32.10 -7.54 -4.85
N ASP A 144 -32.13 -6.23 -4.71
CA ASP A 144 -32.97 -5.36 -5.53
C ASP A 144 -32.43 -5.30 -6.97
N ILE A 145 -31.10 -5.29 -7.15
CA ILE A 145 -30.44 -5.34 -8.45
C ILE A 145 -30.69 -6.69 -9.14
N ASP A 146 -30.59 -7.79 -8.38
CA ASP A 146 -30.87 -9.14 -8.90
C ASP A 146 -32.36 -9.23 -9.34
N ALA A 147 -33.29 -8.65 -8.57
CA ALA A 147 -34.71 -8.57 -8.94
C ALA A 147 -34.94 -7.75 -10.21
N MET A 148 -34.20 -6.61 -10.39
CA MET A 148 -34.21 -5.85 -11.64
C MET A 148 -33.73 -6.69 -12.84
N MET A 149 -32.76 -7.57 -12.62
CA MET A 149 -32.22 -8.46 -13.65
C MET A 149 -33.22 -9.53 -14.07
N GLU A 150 -33.92 -10.12 -13.13
CA GLU A 150 -34.87 -11.21 -13.35
C GLU A 150 -36.23 -10.75 -13.95
N ASP A 151 -36.55 -9.45 -13.83
CA ASP A 151 -37.75 -8.89 -14.38
C ASP A 151 -37.73 -8.98 -15.92
N GLN A 152 -38.85 -9.38 -16.54
CA GLN A 152 -38.97 -9.56 -17.98
C GLN A 152 -39.22 -8.24 -18.77
N GLN A 153 -39.35 -7.09 -18.10
CA GLN A 153 -39.51 -5.82 -18.76
C GLN A 153 -38.23 -5.43 -19.56
N PRO A 154 -38.37 -4.63 -20.66
CA PRO A 154 -37.20 -4.09 -21.34
C PRO A 154 -36.33 -3.27 -20.41
N ALA A 155 -35.01 -3.44 -20.50
CA ALA A 155 -34.03 -2.79 -19.62
C ALA A 155 -34.16 -1.27 -19.51
N ILE A 156 -34.58 -0.61 -20.63
CA ILE A 156 -34.82 0.84 -20.72
C ILE A 156 -35.98 1.32 -19.85
N ASN A 157 -36.92 0.43 -19.53
CA ASN A 157 -38.11 0.75 -18.74
C ASN A 157 -37.91 0.45 -17.23
N LYS A 158 -36.77 -0.15 -16.85
CA LYS A 158 -36.49 -0.50 -15.47
C LYS A 158 -35.72 0.64 -14.82
N ASN A 159 -36.37 1.38 -13.94
CA ASN A 159 -35.76 2.45 -13.17
C ASN A 159 -35.55 2.04 -11.71
N VAL A 160 -34.51 2.56 -11.07
CA VAL A 160 -34.17 2.30 -9.66
C VAL A 160 -35.35 2.53 -8.71
N SER A 161 -36.18 3.55 -8.98
CA SER A 161 -37.36 3.85 -8.14
C SER A 161 -38.37 2.72 -7.99
N GLN A 162 -38.43 1.79 -8.95
CA GLN A 162 -39.38 0.68 -8.96
C GLN A 162 -38.91 -0.49 -8.05
N TYR A 163 -37.63 -0.58 -7.80
CA TYR A 163 -37.00 -1.73 -7.09
C TYR A 163 -36.36 -1.37 -5.76
N MET A 164 -36.09 -0.07 -5.51
CA MET A 164 -35.48 0.36 -4.26
C MET A 164 -36.37 0.11 -3.05
N SER A 165 -35.76 -0.18 -1.90
CA SER A 165 -36.43 -0.09 -0.62
C SER A 165 -36.62 1.39 -0.25
N SER A 166 -37.86 1.88 -0.37
CA SER A 166 -38.17 3.32 -0.18
C SER A 166 -38.14 3.73 1.29
N TYR A 167 -37.56 4.90 1.58
CA TYR A 167 -37.56 5.52 2.92
C TYR A 167 -38.98 5.85 3.42
N SER A 168 -39.94 6.04 2.54
CA SER A 168 -41.34 6.29 2.90
C SER A 168 -42.10 5.04 3.42
N GLN A 169 -41.52 3.85 3.31
CA GLN A 169 -42.17 2.63 3.80
C GLN A 169 -42.18 2.61 5.33
N PRO A 170 -43.29 2.20 5.98
CA PRO A 170 -43.46 2.24 7.45
C PRO A 170 -42.39 1.45 8.22
N ASN A 171 -41.83 0.41 7.61
CA ASN A 171 -40.83 -0.46 8.24
C ASN A 171 -39.39 -0.15 7.81
N PHE A 172 -39.16 0.93 7.07
CA PHE A 172 -37.81 1.31 6.67
C PHE A 172 -37.02 1.80 7.88
N GLN A 173 -35.78 1.39 7.97
CA GLN A 173 -34.92 1.69 9.10
C GLN A 173 -33.77 2.60 8.69
N ALA A 174 -33.63 3.71 9.37
CA ALA A 174 -32.52 4.65 9.27
C ALA A 174 -32.08 5.08 10.68
N VAL A 175 -30.83 5.46 10.81
CA VAL A 175 -30.27 6.04 12.03
C VAL A 175 -30.21 7.55 11.88
N ILE A 176 -30.61 8.27 12.92
CA ILE A 176 -30.54 9.73 12.97
C ILE A 176 -29.32 10.11 13.79
N ALA A 177 -28.43 10.93 13.23
CA ALA A 177 -27.22 11.37 13.89
C ALA A 177 -26.86 12.82 13.51
N THR A 178 -26.02 13.46 14.30
CA THR A 178 -25.41 14.74 13.96
C THR A 178 -24.19 14.55 13.07
N ASN A 179 -23.82 15.57 12.30
CA ASN A 179 -22.57 15.58 11.55
C ASN A 179 -21.35 15.31 12.45
N THR A 180 -21.32 15.87 13.66
CA THR A 180 -20.23 15.67 14.61
C THR A 180 -20.08 14.21 15.05
N GLU A 181 -21.19 13.49 15.31
CA GLU A 181 -21.17 12.07 15.65
C GLU A 181 -20.65 11.21 14.49
N VAL A 182 -21.08 11.55 13.29
CA VAL A 182 -20.59 10.90 12.06
C VAL A 182 -19.12 11.24 11.84
N ASP A 183 -18.71 12.50 12.07
CA ASP A 183 -17.34 12.99 11.88
C ASP A 183 -16.33 12.31 12.81
N ASN A 184 -16.72 12.04 14.02
CA ASN A 184 -15.87 11.43 15.03
C ASN A 184 -16.01 9.90 15.09
N ASN A 185 -16.79 9.26 14.21
CA ASN A 185 -17.12 7.83 14.30
C ASN A 185 -17.55 7.48 15.75
N ALA A 186 -18.50 8.22 16.30
CA ALA A 186 -18.89 8.12 17.71
C ALA A 186 -19.16 6.66 18.10
N THR A 187 -18.41 6.15 19.06
CA THR A 187 -18.45 4.74 19.47
C THR A 187 -19.87 4.30 19.89
N ASP A 188 -20.60 5.19 20.57
CA ASP A 188 -21.98 4.92 21.01
C ASP A 188 -22.93 4.79 19.81
N LEU A 189 -22.77 5.64 18.79
CA LEU A 189 -23.55 5.54 17.56
C LEU A 189 -23.30 4.19 16.85
N ILE A 190 -22.05 3.77 16.74
CA ILE A 190 -21.67 2.52 16.10
C ILE A 190 -22.19 1.31 16.88
N ASN A 191 -21.99 1.28 18.19
CA ASN A 191 -22.43 0.18 19.05
C ASN A 191 -23.96 0.05 19.08
N THR A 192 -24.67 1.16 19.21
CA THR A 192 -26.14 1.19 19.19
C THR A 192 -26.66 0.71 17.82
N THR A 193 -26.08 1.21 16.73
CA THR A 193 -26.46 0.81 15.39
C THR A 193 -26.16 -0.67 15.15
N LYS A 194 -25.01 -1.17 15.60
CA LYS A 194 -24.66 -2.60 15.50
C LYS A 194 -25.68 -3.49 16.22
N LYS A 195 -26.01 -3.14 17.47
CA LYS A 195 -27.01 -3.88 18.25
C LYS A 195 -28.34 -3.94 17.50
N TYR A 196 -28.78 -2.79 17.02
CA TYR A 196 -30.01 -2.67 16.25
C TYR A 196 -29.98 -3.50 14.95
N MET A 197 -28.86 -3.46 14.20
CA MET A 197 -28.69 -4.27 12.99
C MET A 197 -28.77 -5.76 13.25
N LEU A 198 -28.22 -6.24 14.39
CA LEU A 198 -28.25 -7.65 14.76
C LEU A 198 -29.67 -8.08 15.18
N GLU A 199 -30.36 -7.28 15.97
CA GLU A 199 -31.73 -7.56 16.44
C GLU A 199 -32.74 -7.64 15.29
N HIS A 200 -32.60 -6.73 14.31
CA HIS A 200 -33.51 -6.65 13.17
C HIS A 200 -33.04 -7.37 11.91
N ARG A 201 -31.86 -8.05 11.97
CA ARG A 201 -31.24 -8.79 10.85
C ARG A 201 -31.00 -7.89 9.61
N ILE A 202 -30.58 -6.66 9.84
CA ILE A 202 -30.30 -5.66 8.81
C ILE A 202 -28.79 -5.58 8.59
N GLU A 203 -28.33 -5.63 7.35
CA GLU A 203 -26.91 -5.58 7.01
C GLU A 203 -26.41 -4.17 6.71
N LYS A 204 -27.28 -3.24 6.39
CA LYS A 204 -26.95 -1.88 5.93
C LYS A 204 -27.99 -0.89 6.41
N ILE A 205 -27.54 0.19 7.06
CA ILE A 205 -28.42 1.24 7.58
C ILE A 205 -27.90 2.61 7.13
N PRO A 206 -28.73 3.42 6.46
CA PRO A 206 -28.39 4.82 6.17
C PRO A 206 -28.42 5.65 7.44
N ILE A 207 -27.56 6.67 7.50
CA ILE A 207 -27.53 7.68 8.54
C ILE A 207 -28.04 8.97 7.95
N LEU A 208 -29.04 9.55 8.60
CA LEU A 208 -29.67 10.80 8.21
C LEU A 208 -29.39 11.88 9.26
N ASP A 209 -29.34 13.13 8.79
CA ASP A 209 -29.07 14.29 9.65
C ASP A 209 -30.17 14.51 10.68
N SER A 210 -29.79 14.82 11.91
CA SER A 210 -30.72 15.06 13.02
C SER A 210 -31.53 16.35 12.83
N THR A 211 -31.00 17.33 12.09
CA THR A 211 -31.66 18.60 11.81
C THR A 211 -32.52 18.55 10.57
N ASN A 212 -32.04 17.84 9.53
CA ASN A 212 -32.79 17.57 8.30
C ASN A 212 -32.87 16.05 8.06
N LYS A 213 -33.90 15.43 8.61
CA LYS A 213 -34.12 13.96 8.57
C LYS A 213 -34.22 13.36 7.17
N SER A 214 -34.16 14.17 6.14
CA SER A 214 -34.07 13.72 4.73
C SER A 214 -32.63 13.73 4.23
N CYS A 215 -31.70 14.47 4.83
CA CYS A 215 -30.33 14.59 4.32
C CYS A 215 -29.48 13.36 4.69
N LEU A 216 -28.90 12.72 3.68
CA LEU A 216 -28.03 11.57 3.85
C LEU A 216 -26.64 11.99 4.32
N LEU A 217 -26.25 11.58 5.53
CA LEU A 217 -24.89 11.78 6.10
C LEU A 217 -23.96 10.63 5.82
N GLY A 218 -24.48 9.40 5.70
CA GLY A 218 -23.64 8.23 5.49
C GLY A 218 -24.39 6.91 5.47
N LEU A 219 -23.61 5.82 5.43
CA LEU A 219 -24.10 4.45 5.44
C LEU A 219 -23.26 3.61 6.41
N ILE A 220 -23.88 2.87 7.30
CA ILE A 220 -23.22 1.83 8.11
C ILE A 220 -23.51 0.46 7.51
N THR A 221 -22.48 -0.40 7.44
CA THR A 221 -22.67 -1.82 7.05
C THR A 221 -22.16 -2.75 8.14
N LEU A 222 -22.88 -3.82 8.41
CA LEU A 222 -22.49 -4.82 9.40
C LEU A 222 -21.17 -5.52 9.01
N LYS A 223 -20.91 -5.62 7.70
CA LYS A 223 -19.64 -6.13 7.16
C LYS A 223 -18.46 -5.27 7.62
N ASN A 224 -18.56 -3.93 7.48
CA ASN A 224 -17.50 -3.02 7.89
C ASN A 224 -17.26 -3.07 9.40
N ILE A 225 -18.32 -3.11 10.20
CA ILE A 225 -18.19 -3.23 11.67
C ILE A 225 -17.42 -4.51 12.02
N ARG A 226 -17.82 -5.67 11.50
CA ARG A 226 -17.15 -6.95 11.76
C ARG A 226 -15.69 -6.95 11.29
N HIS A 227 -15.42 -6.40 10.12
CA HIS A 227 -14.05 -6.29 9.60
C HIS A 227 -13.15 -5.44 10.48
N LEU A 228 -13.66 -4.32 10.98
CA LEU A 228 -12.92 -3.46 11.89
C LEU A 228 -12.64 -4.15 13.22
N GLU A 229 -13.64 -4.72 13.85
CA GLU A 229 -13.47 -5.43 15.12
C GLU A 229 -12.46 -6.57 15.05
N ASN A 230 -12.47 -7.32 13.95
CA ASN A 230 -11.56 -8.45 13.75
C ASN A 230 -10.13 -8.02 13.40
N ASN A 231 -9.92 -6.83 12.83
CA ASN A 231 -8.64 -6.42 12.28
C ASN A 231 -8.06 -5.15 12.93
N HIS A 232 -8.80 -4.44 13.75
CA HIS A 232 -8.40 -3.13 14.30
C HIS A 232 -7.04 -3.14 15.01
N SER A 233 -6.73 -4.20 15.74
CA SER A 233 -5.44 -4.32 16.46
C SER A 233 -4.25 -4.62 15.55
N ARG A 234 -4.49 -5.14 14.33
CA ARG A 234 -3.46 -5.57 13.38
C ARG A 234 -3.33 -4.64 12.17
N ALA A 235 -4.37 -3.91 11.82
CA ALA A 235 -4.40 -3.07 10.63
C ALA A 235 -3.58 -1.77 10.79
N CYS A 236 -2.99 -1.31 9.67
CA CYS A 236 -2.44 0.02 9.55
C CYS A 236 -3.57 0.98 9.19
N ILE A 237 -3.98 1.81 10.15
CA ILE A 237 -5.10 2.74 10.04
C ILE A 237 -4.66 4.16 10.41
N ASP A 238 -5.31 5.14 9.82
CA ASP A 238 -5.13 6.54 10.18
C ASP A 238 -5.94 6.94 11.43
N SER A 239 -5.85 8.20 11.84
CA SER A 239 -6.56 8.73 13.00
C SER A 239 -8.10 8.69 12.86
N THR A 240 -8.63 8.50 11.64
CA THR A 240 -10.06 8.39 11.37
C THR A 240 -10.55 6.94 11.33
N GLY A 241 -9.65 5.97 11.50
CA GLY A 241 -9.93 4.53 11.39
C GLY A 241 -9.96 4.00 9.94
N ALA A 242 -9.61 4.82 8.96
CA ALA A 242 -9.48 4.38 7.57
C ALA A 242 -8.13 3.69 7.33
N LEU A 243 -8.09 2.71 6.41
CA LEU A 243 -6.83 2.07 6.03
C LEU A 243 -5.82 3.07 5.48
N CYS A 244 -4.56 2.93 5.91
CA CYS A 244 -3.47 3.71 5.35
C CYS A 244 -3.10 3.24 3.95
N VAL A 245 -2.82 4.18 3.07
CA VAL A 245 -2.41 3.93 1.69
C VAL A 245 -1.40 4.97 1.22
N GLY A 246 -0.38 4.52 0.50
CA GLY A 246 0.55 5.39 -0.21
C GLY A 246 0.24 5.42 -1.71
N ALA A 247 0.77 6.43 -2.39
CA ALA A 247 0.73 6.52 -3.84
C ALA A 247 2.05 7.05 -4.40
N SER A 248 2.49 6.52 -5.54
CA SER A 248 3.70 7.02 -6.18
C SER A 248 3.41 8.20 -7.11
N ILE A 249 4.36 9.11 -7.20
CA ILE A 249 4.38 10.26 -8.11
C ILE A 249 5.73 10.36 -8.81
N GLY A 250 5.77 11.07 -9.93
CA GLY A 250 7.02 11.48 -10.58
C GLY A 250 7.53 12.83 -10.08
N ILE A 251 8.43 13.45 -10.86
CA ILE A 251 8.97 14.80 -10.61
C ILE A 251 8.84 15.72 -11.83
N VAL A 252 8.23 15.23 -12.88
CA VAL A 252 8.01 15.98 -14.14
C VAL A 252 6.57 15.81 -14.62
N GLY A 253 6.11 16.73 -15.48
CA GLY A 253 4.76 16.66 -16.03
C GLY A 253 3.69 16.96 -15.00
N ASP A 254 2.71 16.08 -14.87
CA ASP A 254 1.48 16.20 -14.07
C ASP A 254 1.65 16.00 -12.56
N TYR A 255 2.88 15.85 -12.05
CA TYR A 255 3.11 15.36 -10.67
C TYR A 255 2.48 16.22 -9.58
N MET A 256 2.41 17.55 -9.74
CA MET A 256 1.76 18.43 -8.75
C MET A 256 0.24 18.35 -8.80
N GLU A 257 -0.35 18.29 -10.00
CA GLU A 257 -1.80 18.10 -10.19
C GLU A 257 -2.23 16.74 -9.63
N ARG A 258 -1.46 15.70 -9.92
CA ARG A 258 -1.64 14.35 -9.38
C ARG A 258 -1.56 14.34 -7.85
N LEU A 259 -0.56 15.02 -7.29
CA LEU A 259 -0.41 15.15 -5.85
C LEU A 259 -1.62 15.85 -5.21
N ASP A 260 -2.08 16.96 -5.79
CA ASP A 260 -3.24 17.70 -5.28
C ASP A 260 -4.48 16.80 -5.23
N ALA A 261 -4.72 16.04 -6.28
CA ALA A 261 -5.83 15.10 -6.36
C ALA A 261 -5.70 13.94 -5.34
N LEU A 262 -4.49 13.40 -5.15
CA LEU A 262 -4.21 12.33 -4.17
C LEU A 262 -4.39 12.83 -2.73
N VAL A 263 -3.93 14.05 -2.40
CA VAL A 263 -4.13 14.66 -1.07
C VAL A 263 -5.61 14.90 -0.80
N LYS A 264 -6.37 15.37 -1.80
CA LYS A 264 -7.84 15.47 -1.71
C LYS A 264 -8.50 14.12 -1.44
N ALA A 265 -7.98 13.04 -2.01
CA ALA A 265 -8.41 11.66 -1.75
C ALA A 265 -7.89 11.10 -0.41
N LYS A 266 -7.20 11.91 0.41
CA LYS A 266 -6.67 11.57 1.74
C LYS A 266 -5.60 10.47 1.72
N VAL A 267 -4.69 10.50 0.73
CA VAL A 267 -3.51 9.64 0.74
C VAL A 267 -2.65 9.92 1.98
N ASP A 268 -2.16 8.87 2.65
CA ASP A 268 -1.37 9.02 3.88
C ASP A 268 0.10 9.29 3.61
N MET A 269 0.62 8.80 2.48
CA MET A 269 2.02 8.94 2.09
C MET A 269 2.16 9.07 0.58
N VAL A 270 3.11 9.88 0.14
CA VAL A 270 3.55 9.88 -1.26
C VAL A 270 4.97 9.33 -1.41
N CYS A 271 5.17 8.57 -2.48
CA CYS A 271 6.48 8.04 -2.86
C CYS A 271 6.94 8.71 -4.15
N ILE A 272 7.98 9.54 -4.07
CA ILE A 272 8.66 10.07 -5.24
C ILE A 272 9.52 8.95 -5.82
N ASP A 273 9.06 8.39 -6.94
CA ASP A 273 9.59 7.18 -7.55
C ASP A 273 10.38 7.51 -8.82
N VAL A 274 11.72 7.53 -8.69
CA VAL A 274 12.66 7.78 -9.76
C VAL A 274 13.84 6.80 -9.72
N ALA A 275 14.47 6.55 -10.87
CA ALA A 275 15.60 5.61 -10.98
C ALA A 275 16.81 6.05 -10.14
N ASN A 276 17.10 7.36 -10.08
CA ASN A 276 18.16 7.95 -9.25
C ASN A 276 17.63 9.16 -8.48
N GLY A 277 17.47 9.02 -7.17
CA GLY A 277 17.03 10.07 -6.26
C GLY A 277 18.11 11.12 -5.94
N TYR A 278 19.39 10.80 -6.14
CA TYR A 278 20.48 11.76 -5.97
C TYR A 278 20.52 12.72 -7.16
N ASN A 279 19.53 13.60 -7.21
CA ASN A 279 19.28 14.48 -8.35
C ASN A 279 18.64 15.79 -7.87
N GLU A 280 19.10 16.93 -8.40
CA GLU A 280 18.63 18.26 -8.03
C GLU A 280 17.12 18.45 -8.29
N ASN A 281 16.61 17.93 -9.40
CA ASN A 281 15.17 18.02 -9.69
C ASN A 281 14.31 17.28 -8.65
N VAL A 282 14.85 16.23 -8.03
CA VAL A 282 14.16 15.51 -6.93
C VAL A 282 14.09 16.40 -5.69
N ALA A 283 15.20 17.04 -5.30
CA ALA A 283 15.23 17.97 -4.17
C ALA A 283 14.29 19.16 -4.40
N ASN A 284 14.29 19.73 -5.61
CA ASN A 284 13.38 20.82 -5.98
C ASN A 284 11.91 20.40 -5.92
N ALA A 285 11.57 19.19 -6.37
CA ALA A 285 10.21 18.64 -6.25
C ALA A 285 9.81 18.44 -4.79
N ILE A 286 10.69 17.85 -3.96
CA ILE A 286 10.46 17.67 -2.52
C ILE A 286 10.17 19.02 -1.85
N SER A 287 10.99 20.03 -2.09
CA SER A 287 10.82 21.36 -1.50
C SER A 287 9.47 21.98 -1.86
N LYS A 288 9.04 21.87 -3.12
CA LYS A 288 7.71 22.33 -3.57
C LYS A 288 6.57 21.57 -2.87
N ILE A 289 6.70 20.24 -2.76
CA ILE A 289 5.70 19.37 -2.12
C ILE A 289 5.61 19.71 -0.63
N ARG A 290 6.75 19.80 0.06
CA ARG A 290 6.80 20.08 1.50
C ARG A 290 6.22 21.45 1.85
N THR A 291 6.54 22.48 1.03
CA THR A 291 5.99 23.83 1.18
C THR A 291 4.45 23.82 1.07
N LYS A 292 3.91 23.07 0.12
CA LYS A 292 2.46 23.01 -0.12
C LYS A 292 1.73 22.12 0.89
N TYR A 293 2.36 21.00 1.29
CA TYR A 293 1.77 19.97 2.17
C TYR A 293 2.69 19.61 3.35
N PRO A 294 2.79 20.48 4.38
CA PRO A 294 3.72 20.29 5.49
C PRO A 294 3.49 19.00 6.30
N ALA A 295 2.26 18.53 6.40
CA ALA A 295 1.89 17.34 7.19
C ALA A 295 2.00 16.02 6.41
N LEU A 296 2.21 16.05 5.09
CA LEU A 296 2.23 14.85 4.26
C LEU A 296 3.50 14.02 4.52
N VAL A 297 3.35 12.71 4.68
CA VAL A 297 4.50 11.80 4.77
C VAL A 297 5.12 11.62 3.37
N ILE A 298 6.41 11.90 3.24
CA ILE A 298 7.15 11.85 1.97
C ILE A 298 8.24 10.80 2.04
N MET A 299 8.19 9.84 1.11
CA MET A 299 9.26 8.92 0.77
C MET A 299 9.88 9.36 -0.56
N ALA A 300 11.20 9.36 -0.66
CA ALA A 300 11.90 9.67 -1.93
C ALA A 300 13.04 8.70 -2.18
N GLY A 301 13.33 8.43 -3.43
CA GLY A 301 14.45 7.57 -3.87
C GLY A 301 14.33 7.22 -5.37
N ASN A 302 15.22 6.34 -5.86
CA ASN A 302 16.09 5.47 -5.09
C ASN A 302 17.50 6.03 -4.99
N VAL A 303 18.21 5.70 -3.92
CA VAL A 303 19.65 5.91 -3.77
C VAL A 303 20.32 4.58 -3.40
N CYS A 304 21.66 4.47 -3.55
CA CYS A 304 22.38 3.23 -3.20
C CYS A 304 23.67 3.47 -2.42
N ASN A 305 23.93 4.69 -1.95
CA ASN A 305 25.15 5.02 -1.23
C ASN A 305 24.94 6.14 -0.19
N LYS A 306 25.94 6.33 0.65
CA LYS A 306 25.96 7.33 1.75
C LYS A 306 25.69 8.75 1.28
N THR A 307 26.27 9.17 0.14
CA THR A 307 26.15 10.55 -0.36
C THR A 307 24.74 10.85 -0.89
N GLY A 308 24.14 9.89 -1.61
CA GLY A 308 22.75 10.02 -2.06
C GLY A 308 21.76 10.00 -0.88
N TYR A 309 22.01 9.16 0.13
CA TYR A 309 21.20 9.16 1.34
C TYR A 309 21.31 10.49 2.09
N GLU A 310 22.53 10.98 2.34
CA GLU A 310 22.78 12.25 3.02
C GLU A 310 22.13 13.42 2.28
N TYR A 311 22.21 13.42 0.96
CA TYR A 311 21.60 14.46 0.13
C TYR A 311 20.09 14.55 0.31
N LEU A 312 19.39 13.40 0.25
CA LEU A 312 17.94 13.37 0.42
C LEU A 312 17.53 13.53 1.90
N ALA A 313 18.32 13.03 2.84
CA ALA A 313 18.08 13.14 4.28
C ALA A 313 18.47 14.50 4.86
N ASN A 314 18.83 15.47 4.01
CA ASN A 314 19.11 16.85 4.44
C ASN A 314 17.88 17.41 5.17
N PRO A 315 18.04 17.93 6.42
CA PRO A 315 16.93 18.49 7.20
C PRO A 315 16.14 19.60 6.49
N LEU A 316 16.74 20.31 5.56
CA LEU A 316 16.06 21.35 4.76
C LEU A 316 15.03 20.78 3.78
N LEU A 317 15.17 19.52 3.37
CA LEU A 317 14.19 18.83 2.52
C LEU A 317 13.03 18.24 3.33
N ASP A 318 13.26 17.99 4.61
CA ASP A 318 12.24 17.49 5.57
C ASP A 318 11.42 16.30 5.04
N ILE A 319 12.12 15.30 4.45
CA ILE A 319 11.47 14.05 4.05
C ILE A 319 11.48 13.02 5.18
N ASP A 320 10.52 12.12 5.16
CA ASP A 320 10.36 11.10 6.19
C ASP A 320 11.20 9.86 5.92
N CYS A 321 11.24 9.42 4.66
CA CYS A 321 11.91 8.19 4.26
C CYS A 321 12.79 8.37 3.03
N VAL A 322 13.94 7.71 3.03
CA VAL A 322 14.77 7.48 1.83
C VAL A 322 14.66 6.02 1.42
N ARG A 323 14.25 5.78 0.16
CA ARG A 323 14.20 4.46 -0.46
C ARG A 323 15.58 4.10 -0.99
N VAL A 324 16.15 3.00 -0.45
CA VAL A 324 17.53 2.58 -0.71
C VAL A 324 17.56 1.29 -1.52
N GLY A 325 18.18 1.36 -2.71
CA GLY A 325 18.37 0.21 -3.63
C GLY A 325 18.34 0.63 -5.10
N ILE A 326 19.43 0.45 -5.82
CA ILE A 326 19.53 0.66 -7.28
C ILE A 326 20.10 -0.60 -7.94
N GLY A 327 19.38 -1.12 -8.93
CA GLY A 327 19.82 -2.27 -9.74
C GLY A 327 19.83 -3.61 -9.01
N ASN A 328 19.09 -3.76 -7.91
CA ASN A 328 19.07 -4.94 -7.04
C ASN A 328 17.73 -5.71 -7.08
N GLY A 329 16.75 -5.23 -7.83
CA GLY A 329 15.49 -5.93 -8.06
C GLY A 329 15.71 -7.16 -8.94
N SER A 330 14.96 -8.25 -8.68
CA SER A 330 15.11 -9.53 -9.42
C SER A 330 14.73 -9.47 -10.89
N ILE A 331 14.00 -8.44 -11.30
CA ILE A 331 13.58 -8.16 -12.68
C ILE A 331 14.19 -6.83 -13.20
N CYS A 332 15.11 -6.24 -12.42
CA CYS A 332 15.83 -5.02 -12.78
C CYS A 332 17.11 -5.39 -13.53
N THR A 333 17.33 -4.81 -14.70
CA THR A 333 18.53 -4.98 -15.50
C THR A 333 19.44 -3.74 -15.51
N THR A 334 19.18 -2.74 -14.69
CA THR A 334 19.96 -1.51 -14.61
C THR A 334 21.46 -1.79 -14.47
N ARG A 335 21.88 -2.76 -13.65
CA ARG A 335 23.29 -3.10 -13.49
C ARG A 335 23.92 -3.67 -14.78
N LEU A 336 23.14 -4.40 -15.56
CA LEU A 336 23.60 -5.00 -16.82
C LEU A 336 23.67 -3.96 -17.93
N GLU A 337 22.66 -3.09 -18.01
CA GLU A 337 22.52 -2.12 -19.07
C GLU A 337 23.39 -0.87 -18.88
N THR A 338 23.58 -0.46 -17.62
CA THR A 338 24.26 0.82 -17.29
C THR A 338 25.59 0.65 -16.57
N GLY A 339 25.87 -0.53 -16.00
CA GLY A 339 27.00 -0.77 -15.09
C GLY A 339 26.83 -0.11 -13.71
N ILE A 340 25.66 0.47 -13.40
CA ILE A 340 25.39 1.20 -12.16
C ILE A 340 24.64 0.31 -11.17
N GLY A 341 25.08 0.32 -9.91
CA GLY A 341 24.41 -0.41 -8.81
C GLY A 341 25.35 -0.70 -7.66
N LYS A 342 24.77 -1.23 -6.57
CA LYS A 342 25.51 -1.61 -5.36
C LYS A 342 24.87 -2.83 -4.70
N GLY A 343 25.66 -3.65 -3.99
CA GLY A 343 25.14 -4.72 -3.15
C GLY A 343 24.21 -4.15 -2.08
N GLN A 344 23.04 -4.75 -1.91
CA GLN A 344 21.97 -4.15 -1.11
C GLN A 344 22.30 -4.07 0.37
N PHE A 345 22.99 -5.07 0.92
CA PHE A 345 23.46 -5.02 2.29
C PHE A 345 24.40 -3.83 2.53
N SER A 346 25.42 -3.69 1.66
CA SER A 346 26.36 -2.56 1.77
C SER A 346 25.65 -1.21 1.61
N ALA A 347 24.67 -1.11 0.71
CA ALA A 347 23.94 0.13 0.50
C ALA A 347 23.13 0.56 1.75
N VAL A 348 22.41 -0.38 2.37
CA VAL A 348 21.61 -0.09 3.58
C VAL A 348 22.52 0.22 4.78
N LEU A 349 23.55 -0.59 4.98
CA LEU A 349 24.49 -0.41 6.11
C LEU A 349 25.20 0.94 6.06
N GLU A 350 25.72 1.35 4.89
CA GLU A 350 26.37 2.66 4.73
C GLU A 350 25.39 3.83 4.96
N CYS A 351 24.15 3.72 4.49
CA CYS A 351 23.12 4.72 4.77
C CYS A 351 22.84 4.81 6.28
N PHE A 352 22.75 3.67 6.97
CA PHE A 352 22.52 3.64 8.41
C PHE A 352 23.70 4.21 9.20
N GLN A 353 24.93 3.85 8.85
CA GLN A 353 26.13 4.43 9.45
C GLN A 353 26.17 5.95 9.26
N THR A 354 25.81 6.44 8.06
CA THR A 354 25.73 7.88 7.78
C THR A 354 24.65 8.55 8.63
N LYS A 355 23.46 7.90 8.76
CA LYS A 355 22.39 8.36 9.64
C LYS A 355 22.87 8.54 11.07
N VAL A 356 23.54 7.54 11.61
CA VAL A 356 24.04 7.54 13.00
C VAL A 356 25.12 8.61 13.18
N ASN A 357 26.13 8.62 12.32
CA ASN A 357 27.29 9.52 12.43
C ASN A 357 26.90 11.01 12.30
N LYS A 358 25.86 11.31 11.54
CA LYS A 358 25.40 12.70 11.31
C LYS A 358 24.14 13.08 12.10
N GLY A 359 23.60 12.17 12.91
CA GLY A 359 22.39 12.41 13.71
C GLY A 359 21.13 12.65 12.88
N LEU A 360 21.07 12.11 11.64
CA LEU A 360 19.94 12.32 10.74
C LEU A 360 18.71 11.52 11.20
N GLN A 361 17.52 12.12 11.08
CA GLN A 361 16.27 11.50 11.54
C GLN A 361 15.59 10.66 10.46
N THR A 362 15.79 11.00 9.18
CA THR A 362 15.13 10.37 8.03
C THR A 362 15.28 8.85 8.03
N HIS A 363 14.17 8.14 7.86
CA HIS A 363 14.12 6.68 7.88
C HIS A 363 14.67 6.05 6.59
N ILE A 364 15.15 4.82 6.70
CA ILE A 364 15.67 4.02 5.59
C ILE A 364 14.67 2.95 5.22
N ILE A 365 14.26 2.91 3.95
CA ILE A 365 13.40 1.86 3.39
C ILE A 365 14.26 0.99 2.46
N CYS A 366 14.46 -0.27 2.85
CA CYS A 366 15.20 -1.22 2.03
C CYS A 366 14.35 -1.72 0.88
N ASP A 367 14.73 -1.39 -0.35
CA ASP A 367 13.99 -1.79 -1.56
C ASP A 367 14.76 -2.82 -2.38
N GLY A 368 14.23 -4.04 -2.46
CA GLY A 368 14.82 -5.15 -3.22
C GLY A 368 16.04 -5.80 -2.55
N GLY A 369 16.79 -6.60 -3.30
CA GLY A 369 18.01 -7.28 -2.82
C GLY A 369 17.76 -8.66 -2.23
N SER A 370 17.17 -9.59 -3.01
CA SER A 370 16.93 -10.99 -2.59
C SER A 370 16.03 -11.14 -1.36
N LEU A 371 15.08 -10.21 -1.18
CA LEU A 371 14.13 -10.23 -0.06
C LEU A 371 13.07 -11.35 -0.14
N GLY A 372 13.22 -12.33 -1.03
CA GLY A 372 12.41 -13.55 -1.05
C GLY A 372 12.59 -14.39 0.22
N LYS A 373 13.82 -14.51 0.72
CA LYS A 373 14.15 -15.23 1.95
C LYS A 373 13.86 -14.38 3.19
N THR A 374 13.24 -14.95 4.23
CA THR A 374 12.94 -14.21 5.46
C THR A 374 14.21 -13.79 6.21
N GLY A 375 15.25 -14.61 6.22
CA GLY A 375 16.55 -14.25 6.83
C GLY A 375 17.15 -12.96 6.23
N ASN A 376 16.99 -12.73 4.93
CA ASN A 376 17.46 -11.50 4.29
C ASN A 376 16.66 -10.26 4.75
N LYS A 377 15.35 -10.44 5.06
CA LYS A 377 14.53 -9.38 5.64
C LYS A 377 14.99 -9.03 7.06
N VAL A 378 15.34 -10.04 7.87
CA VAL A 378 15.94 -9.82 9.21
C VAL A 378 17.24 -9.04 9.10
N LYS A 379 18.14 -9.44 8.17
CA LYS A 379 19.41 -8.74 7.93
C LYS A 379 19.20 -7.29 7.45
N ALA A 380 18.20 -7.06 6.60
CA ALA A 380 17.88 -5.70 6.15
C ALA A 380 17.45 -4.78 7.31
N LEU A 381 16.60 -5.27 8.21
CA LEU A 381 16.19 -4.53 9.41
C LEU A 381 17.37 -4.36 10.38
N ALA A 382 18.16 -5.40 10.58
CA ALA A 382 19.35 -5.37 11.47
C ALA A 382 20.47 -4.46 10.94
N SER A 383 20.59 -4.30 9.59
CA SER A 383 21.54 -3.34 9.00
C SER A 383 21.05 -1.89 9.01
N GLY A 384 19.86 -1.62 9.58
CA GLY A 384 19.36 -0.28 9.86
C GLY A 384 18.16 0.19 9.04
N ALA A 385 17.52 -0.69 8.25
CA ALA A 385 16.27 -0.34 7.58
C ALA A 385 15.10 -0.25 8.58
N ASN A 386 14.26 0.77 8.44
CA ASN A 386 13.05 0.95 9.24
C ASN A 386 11.87 0.14 8.69
N ALA A 387 11.84 -0.09 7.38
CA ALA A 387 10.90 -0.97 6.72
C ALA A 387 11.49 -1.54 5.43
N ILE A 388 10.80 -2.53 4.88
CA ILE A 388 11.21 -3.29 3.70
C ILE A 388 10.16 -3.13 2.62
N MET A 389 10.59 -2.75 1.41
CA MET A 389 9.71 -2.69 0.25
C MET A 389 9.81 -3.99 -0.55
N LEU A 390 8.66 -4.62 -0.80
CA LEU A 390 8.52 -5.90 -1.46
C LEU A 390 7.87 -5.75 -2.83
N GLY A 391 8.57 -6.18 -3.88
CA GLY A 391 8.05 -6.26 -5.24
C GLY A 391 7.74 -7.72 -5.61
N ARG A 392 8.75 -8.46 -6.11
CA ARG A 392 8.60 -9.83 -6.60
C ARG A 392 7.92 -10.78 -5.63
N THR A 393 8.19 -10.67 -4.33
CA THR A 393 7.59 -11.54 -3.31
C THR A 393 6.06 -11.42 -3.27
N LEU A 394 5.53 -10.23 -3.56
CA LEU A 394 4.09 -9.95 -3.55
C LEU A 394 3.44 -10.12 -4.93
N SER A 395 4.21 -10.02 -6.02
CA SER A 395 3.65 -10.11 -7.38
C SER A 395 3.02 -11.46 -7.71
N SER A 396 3.42 -12.53 -7.01
CA SER A 396 2.88 -13.88 -7.18
C SER A 396 1.65 -14.18 -6.32
N THR A 397 1.16 -13.22 -5.54
CA THR A 397 0.00 -13.43 -4.66
C THR A 397 -1.33 -13.19 -5.39
N GLU A 398 -2.41 -13.68 -4.80
CA GLU A 398 -3.77 -13.54 -5.36
C GLU A 398 -4.19 -12.09 -5.53
N GLU A 399 -3.78 -11.21 -4.62
CA GLU A 399 -4.17 -9.79 -4.57
C GLU A 399 -3.35 -8.89 -5.51
N SER A 400 -2.29 -9.42 -6.15
CA SER A 400 -1.54 -8.65 -7.15
C SER A 400 -2.39 -8.44 -8.42
N PRO A 401 -2.23 -7.30 -9.14
CA PRO A 401 -3.11 -6.96 -10.27
C PRO A 401 -2.88 -7.80 -11.53
N GLY A 402 -1.78 -8.55 -11.64
CA GLY A 402 -1.49 -9.37 -12.81
C GLY A 402 -2.53 -10.46 -13.09
N ASN A 403 -2.81 -10.74 -14.36
CA ASN A 403 -3.69 -11.83 -14.77
C ASN A 403 -3.12 -13.19 -14.38
N VAL A 404 -4.01 -14.15 -14.03
CA VAL A 404 -3.62 -15.54 -13.79
C VAL A 404 -3.49 -16.26 -15.11
N ILE A 405 -2.32 -16.86 -15.33
CA ILE A 405 -1.99 -17.66 -16.51
C ILE A 405 -1.99 -19.14 -16.10
N PHE A 406 -2.66 -19.98 -16.87
CA PHE A 406 -2.65 -21.44 -16.66
C PHE A 406 -1.66 -22.10 -17.61
N ARG A 407 -0.70 -22.86 -17.05
CA ARG A 407 0.31 -23.61 -17.83
C ARG A 407 0.64 -24.91 -17.11
N ASN A 408 0.55 -26.04 -17.83
CA ASN A 408 0.87 -27.37 -17.31
C ASN A 408 0.19 -27.71 -15.96
N GLY A 409 -1.09 -27.35 -15.82
CA GLY A 409 -1.86 -27.60 -14.60
C GLY A 409 -1.54 -26.68 -13.41
N LYS A 410 -0.63 -25.73 -13.60
CA LYS A 410 -0.24 -24.74 -12.57
C LYS A 410 -0.73 -23.34 -12.92
N ARG A 411 -0.87 -22.50 -11.90
CA ARG A 411 -1.27 -21.09 -12.01
C ARG A 411 -0.05 -20.19 -11.86
N PHE A 412 0.10 -19.22 -12.75
CA PHE A 412 1.18 -18.23 -12.75
C PHE A 412 0.61 -16.82 -12.80
N LYS A 413 1.37 -15.87 -12.28
CA LYS A 413 1.15 -14.44 -12.43
C LYS A 413 2.24 -13.84 -13.31
N TYR A 414 1.83 -12.89 -14.16
CA TYR A 414 2.75 -12.07 -14.93
C TYR A 414 3.37 -10.99 -14.04
N ILE A 415 4.69 -10.83 -14.16
CA ILE A 415 5.42 -9.74 -13.48
C ILE A 415 6.29 -9.00 -14.49
N ARG A 416 6.35 -7.68 -14.38
CA ARG A 416 7.23 -6.86 -15.21
C ARG A 416 7.95 -5.78 -14.43
N GLY A 417 9.19 -5.46 -14.87
CA GLY A 417 9.93 -4.30 -14.38
C GLY A 417 9.31 -3.00 -14.86
N MET A 418 9.22 -2.00 -14.00
CA MET A 418 8.64 -0.69 -14.34
C MET A 418 9.45 0.10 -15.38
N ALA A 419 10.71 -0.27 -15.62
CA ALA A 419 11.56 0.25 -16.68
C ALA A 419 11.69 -0.73 -17.86
N SER A 420 10.84 -1.77 -17.95
CA SER A 420 10.82 -2.68 -19.11
C SER A 420 10.22 -1.99 -20.33
N THR A 421 10.54 -2.50 -21.52
CA THR A 421 9.99 -1.99 -22.79
C THR A 421 8.47 -1.99 -22.76
N MET A 422 7.85 -3.08 -22.30
CA MET A 422 6.39 -3.20 -22.23
C MET A 422 5.75 -2.22 -21.23
N ALA A 423 6.40 -1.99 -20.08
CA ALA A 423 5.92 -0.99 -19.11
C ALA A 423 5.98 0.43 -19.69
N ASN A 424 7.07 0.77 -20.39
CA ASN A 424 7.23 2.08 -21.05
C ASN A 424 6.21 2.29 -22.18
N LEU A 425 5.93 1.26 -22.99
CA LEU A 425 4.90 1.30 -24.02
C LEU A 425 3.50 1.52 -23.43
N SER A 426 3.12 0.73 -22.42
CA SER A 426 1.82 0.89 -21.74
C SER A 426 1.65 2.26 -21.08
N LYS A 427 2.73 2.83 -20.54
CA LYS A 427 2.72 4.21 -20.01
C LYS A 427 2.45 5.22 -21.11
N GLN A 428 3.11 5.09 -22.26
CA GLN A 428 2.93 6.00 -23.39
C GLN A 428 1.50 5.91 -23.95
N GLU A 429 0.94 4.71 -24.10
CA GLU A 429 -0.43 4.51 -24.55
C GLU A 429 -1.46 5.18 -23.62
N LYS A 430 -1.27 5.10 -22.31
CA LYS A 430 -2.19 5.68 -21.31
C LYS A 430 -2.02 7.19 -21.10
N THR A 431 -0.86 7.77 -21.47
CA THR A 431 -0.56 9.17 -21.19
C THR A 431 -0.49 10.07 -22.42
N VAL A 432 -0.46 9.51 -23.63
CA VAL A 432 -0.31 10.29 -24.89
C VAL A 432 -1.59 10.17 -25.71
N ASN A 433 -2.18 11.32 -26.07
CA ASN A 433 -3.20 11.39 -27.10
C ASN A 433 -2.68 10.74 -28.40
N SER A 434 -3.50 9.97 -29.05
CA SER A 434 -3.32 8.94 -30.07
C SER A 434 -2.48 9.26 -31.35
N ASN A 435 -1.75 10.37 -31.43
CA ASN A 435 -1.06 10.81 -32.66
C ASN A 435 0.45 10.96 -32.57
N LYS A 436 1.14 10.59 -31.46
CA LYS A 436 2.61 10.57 -31.41
C LYS A 436 3.12 9.14 -31.58
N LYS A 437 4.03 8.93 -32.56
CA LYS A 437 4.77 7.68 -32.71
C LYS A 437 5.45 7.31 -31.38
N LEU A 438 5.20 6.07 -30.92
CA LEU A 438 5.89 5.46 -29.79
C LEU A 438 7.42 5.52 -30.02
N LYS A 439 8.15 6.21 -29.17
CA LYS A 439 9.61 6.29 -29.23
C LYS A 439 10.21 5.20 -28.35
N LEU A 440 11.01 4.33 -28.95
CA LEU A 440 11.79 3.28 -28.27
C LEU A 440 13.21 3.77 -27.86
N ASP A 441 13.43 5.06 -27.76
CA ASP A 441 14.75 5.67 -27.51
C ASP A 441 15.23 5.54 -26.04
N ILE A 442 14.55 4.70 -25.22
CA ILE A 442 14.91 4.50 -23.81
C ILE A 442 15.45 3.08 -23.66
N ALA A 443 16.67 2.93 -23.10
CA ALA A 443 17.22 1.65 -22.74
C ALA A 443 16.26 0.92 -21.78
N SER A 444 15.94 -0.33 -22.06
CA SER A 444 15.11 -1.17 -21.17
C SER A 444 15.94 -1.60 -19.98
N GLU A 445 15.61 -1.10 -18.80
CA GLU A 445 16.30 -1.46 -17.55
C GLU A 445 15.48 -2.47 -16.71
N GLY A 446 14.62 -3.25 -17.33
CA GLY A 446 13.82 -4.28 -16.69
C GLY A 446 13.36 -5.35 -17.66
N VAL A 447 13.09 -6.54 -17.14
CA VAL A 447 12.56 -7.67 -17.88
C VAL A 447 11.17 -8.04 -17.37
N ASP A 448 10.46 -8.76 -18.21
CA ASP A 448 9.15 -9.34 -17.93
C ASP A 448 9.32 -10.84 -17.64
N GLY A 449 8.42 -11.40 -16.82
CA GLY A 449 8.47 -12.82 -16.49
C GLY A 449 7.16 -13.35 -15.92
N GLU A 450 7.16 -14.63 -15.62
CA GLU A 450 6.06 -15.32 -14.97
C GLU A 450 6.53 -15.89 -13.63
N GLN A 451 5.65 -15.94 -12.66
CA GLN A 451 5.93 -16.52 -11.34
C GLN A 451 4.74 -17.37 -10.89
N GLU A 452 5.01 -18.57 -10.37
CA GLU A 452 3.97 -19.46 -9.86
C GLU A 452 3.18 -18.78 -8.74
N LEU A 453 1.86 -18.91 -8.75
CA LEU A 453 0.97 -18.29 -7.77
C LEU A 453 1.25 -18.85 -6.37
N SER A 454 1.47 -17.96 -5.39
CA SER A 454 1.92 -18.30 -4.03
C SER A 454 0.84 -18.21 -2.95
N GLY A 455 -0.44 -18.04 -3.33
CA GLY A 455 -1.55 -17.91 -2.38
C GLY A 455 -1.80 -16.47 -1.92
N SER A 456 -2.36 -16.29 -0.72
CA SER A 456 -2.78 -14.97 -0.25
C SER A 456 -1.63 -14.15 0.35
N VAL A 457 -1.72 -12.81 0.24
CA VAL A 457 -0.81 -11.87 0.93
C VAL A 457 -0.84 -12.07 2.44
N ALA A 458 -2.00 -12.40 3.03
CA ALA A 458 -2.11 -12.56 4.48
C ALA A 458 -1.23 -13.70 4.99
N ASP A 459 -1.31 -14.87 4.36
CA ASP A 459 -0.51 -16.05 4.76
C ASP A 459 0.98 -15.78 4.60
N LEU A 460 1.34 -15.09 3.52
CA LEU A 460 2.72 -14.71 3.26
C LEU A 460 3.26 -13.74 4.32
N ILE A 461 2.48 -12.71 4.69
CA ILE A 461 2.88 -11.75 5.73
C ILE A 461 2.98 -12.43 7.11
N GLU A 462 2.09 -13.36 7.44
CA GLU A 462 2.17 -14.12 8.68
C GLU A 462 3.45 -14.95 8.76
N GLN A 463 3.83 -15.62 7.69
CA GLN A 463 5.11 -16.36 7.60
C GLN A 463 6.31 -15.41 7.74
N ILE A 464 6.30 -14.26 7.06
CA ILE A 464 7.37 -13.27 7.18
C ILE A 464 7.46 -12.76 8.62
N ASN A 465 6.35 -12.39 9.23
CA ASN A 465 6.32 -11.86 10.61
C ASN A 465 6.83 -12.90 11.62
N ALA A 466 6.45 -14.17 11.47
CA ALA A 466 6.97 -15.25 12.31
C ALA A 466 8.51 -15.36 12.21
N GLY A 467 9.04 -15.27 10.99
CA GLY A 467 10.48 -15.30 10.76
C GLY A 467 11.21 -14.04 11.27
N LEU A 468 10.62 -12.85 11.12
CA LEU A 468 11.17 -11.61 11.69
C LEU A 468 11.25 -11.69 13.22
N LYS A 469 10.16 -12.12 13.87
CA LYS A 469 10.15 -12.34 15.33
C LYS A 469 11.19 -13.38 15.76
N SER A 470 11.34 -14.46 14.98
CA SER A 470 12.41 -15.44 15.23
C SER A 470 13.79 -14.78 15.18
N GLY A 471 14.10 -14.03 14.10
CA GLY A 471 15.37 -13.31 13.98
C GLY A 471 15.63 -12.33 15.12
N PHE A 472 14.63 -11.53 15.51
CA PHE A 472 14.76 -10.59 16.62
C PHE A 472 14.98 -11.30 17.97
N SER A 473 14.36 -12.48 18.19
CA SER A 473 14.60 -13.27 19.39
C SER A 473 16.05 -13.74 19.50
N TYR A 474 16.71 -14.11 18.37
CA TYR A 474 18.13 -14.45 18.34
C TYR A 474 19.05 -13.24 18.57
N LEU A 475 18.59 -12.03 18.21
CA LEU A 475 19.31 -10.79 18.50
C LEU A 475 19.01 -10.26 19.92
N GLY A 476 18.16 -10.95 20.71
CA GLY A 476 17.77 -10.50 22.04
C GLY A 476 17.09 -9.14 22.03
N ALA A 477 16.25 -8.87 21.02
CA ALA A 477 15.55 -7.60 20.83
C ALA A 477 14.02 -7.81 20.77
N SER A 478 13.28 -7.07 21.59
CA SER A 478 11.82 -7.14 21.70
C SER A 478 11.09 -6.31 20.63
N ASN A 479 11.81 -5.42 19.93
CA ASN A 479 11.27 -4.55 18.89
C ASN A 479 12.41 -4.06 17.95
N LEU A 480 12.02 -3.36 16.85
CA LEU A 480 12.98 -2.86 15.87
C LEU A 480 13.90 -1.76 16.42
N GLU A 481 13.42 -0.95 17.35
CA GLU A 481 14.23 0.10 17.96
C GLU A 481 15.39 -0.49 18.76
N GLU A 482 15.15 -1.55 19.52
CA GLU A 482 16.21 -2.31 20.22
C GLU A 482 17.22 -2.94 19.25
N VAL A 483 16.75 -3.49 18.11
CA VAL A 483 17.65 -3.97 17.05
C VAL A 483 18.57 -2.86 16.58
N HIS A 484 18.00 -1.68 16.25
CA HIS A 484 18.80 -0.54 15.80
C HIS A 484 19.73 0.01 16.89
N LYS A 485 19.30 0.01 18.16
CA LYS A 485 20.14 0.40 19.30
C LYS A 485 21.36 -0.52 19.42
N LYS A 486 21.17 -1.84 19.34
CA LYS A 486 22.25 -2.83 19.33
C LYS A 486 23.20 -2.63 18.14
N GLY A 487 22.65 -2.35 16.96
CA GLY A 487 23.43 -2.01 15.76
C GLY A 487 24.29 -0.75 15.96
N LYS A 488 23.70 0.32 16.54
CA LYS A 488 24.43 1.57 16.86
C LYS A 488 25.56 1.35 17.87
N ASN A 489 25.35 0.46 18.82
CA ASN A 489 26.34 0.11 19.85
C ASN A 489 27.43 -0.84 19.33
N GLY A 490 27.35 -1.32 18.09
CA GLY A 490 28.30 -2.27 17.53
C GLY A 490 28.14 -3.71 18.07
N GLU A 491 27.01 -4.04 18.70
CA GLU A 491 26.75 -5.37 19.25
C GLU A 491 26.41 -6.39 18.15
N ILE A 492 25.78 -5.94 17.04
CA ILE A 492 25.43 -6.82 15.92
C ILE A 492 26.62 -7.00 14.99
N CYS A 493 27.13 -8.23 14.94
CA CYS A 493 28.23 -8.62 14.06
C CYS A 493 27.69 -9.27 12.77
N PHE A 494 28.18 -8.81 11.61
CA PHE A 494 27.91 -9.41 10.31
C PHE A 494 29.18 -10.09 9.80
N ASN A 495 29.12 -11.42 9.64
CA ASN A 495 30.21 -12.22 9.11
C ASN A 495 30.01 -12.45 7.62
N ILE A 496 31.05 -12.23 6.83
CA ILE A 496 31.07 -12.57 5.41
C ILE A 496 31.20 -14.09 5.30
N THR A 497 30.26 -14.71 4.56
CA THR A 497 30.26 -16.16 4.33
C THR A 497 30.94 -16.50 3.02
N THR A 498 31.70 -17.63 3.04
CA THR A 498 32.24 -18.22 1.82
C THR A 498 31.16 -19.00 1.07
N SER A 499 31.39 -19.31 -0.21
CA SER A 499 30.49 -20.15 -1.01
C SER A 499 30.30 -21.55 -0.38
N ILE A 500 31.32 -22.08 0.29
CA ILE A 500 31.24 -23.35 1.03
C ILE A 500 30.38 -23.18 2.28
N GLY A 501 30.58 -22.12 3.07
CA GLY A 501 29.74 -21.82 4.23
C GLY A 501 28.26 -21.64 3.89
N LEU A 502 27.95 -21.06 2.72
CA LEU A 502 26.58 -21.00 2.22
C LEU A 502 26.03 -22.40 1.85
N SER A 503 26.87 -23.32 1.42
CA SER A 503 26.47 -24.69 1.08
C SER A 503 26.21 -25.58 2.29
N GLU A 504 26.73 -25.24 3.49
CA GLU A 504 26.45 -25.94 4.76
C GLU A 504 24.96 -25.89 5.12
N THR A 505 24.27 -24.81 4.72
CA THR A 505 22.82 -24.63 4.95
C THR A 505 21.96 -25.39 3.93
N GLY A 506 22.58 -26.16 3.02
CA GLY A 506 21.93 -26.85 1.94
C GLY A 506 21.03 -27.97 2.42
N ILE A 507 19.79 -27.61 2.84
CA ILE A 507 18.68 -28.56 2.76
C ILE A 507 18.56 -28.93 1.29
N ARG A 508 19.00 -30.15 0.94
CA ARG A 508 18.64 -30.76 -0.35
C ARG A 508 17.14 -31.00 -0.31
N VAL A 509 16.37 -29.96 -0.59
CA VAL A 509 14.93 -30.09 -0.84
C VAL A 509 14.83 -30.94 -2.11
N ARG A 510 14.48 -32.22 -1.96
CA ARG A 510 13.95 -32.98 -3.07
C ARG A 510 12.65 -32.27 -3.44
N THR A 511 12.68 -31.48 -4.49
CA THR A 511 11.46 -31.07 -5.20
C THR A 511 10.85 -32.32 -5.78
N TYR A 512 9.76 -32.79 -5.19
CA TYR A 512 8.90 -33.82 -5.78
C TYR A 512 8.09 -33.24 -6.92
#